data_4db47469f26a4a5714e1076cc832a975
#
_entry.id   4db47469f26a4a5714e1076cc832a975
#
_cell.length_a   1.000
_cell.length_b   1.000
_cell.length_c   1.000
_cell.angle_alpha   90.00
_cell.angle_beta   90.00
_cell.angle_gamma   90.00
#
_symmetry.space_group_name_H-M   'P 1'
#
loop_
_entity.id
_entity.type
_entity.pdbx_description
1 polymer ?
#
loop_
_entity_poly.entity_id
_entity_poly.type
_entity_poly.pdbx_seq_one_letter_code
_entity_poly.pdbx_strand_id
1 'polypeptide(L)'
;DVKAENIHTPDGSIAHDAVFEHCRAYEQLIAAEGGIDIALLGIGRMGNIAANEPGSSLASQSRIILIDQTAREEMSNSFGTLDQVPPCSITMGVHTLLSAHKMFLTAWGEEKSDVVQKIVEGGITDTVPASFVQTHNDAKFVIDLAAASKLTRIVHPWLVTNCEWTDKTIRAAVVWLCQLVKKPILKLTNKDYNENGLSDLLALFGSAYNCNIKIFNDLQHTI
;
A
#
# COMPACT_ATOMS: atom_id res chain seq x y z
N ASP A 1 -27.35 10.58 -11.30
CA ASP A 1 -26.60 11.79 -11.65
C ASP A 1 -26.62 12.76 -10.48
N VAL A 2 -25.44 13.20 -10.02
CA VAL A 2 -25.29 14.12 -8.90
C VAL A 2 -25.62 15.54 -9.40
N LYS A 3 -26.47 16.28 -8.66
CA LYS A 3 -26.74 17.67 -8.96
C LYS A 3 -25.51 18.54 -8.70
N ALA A 4 -25.27 19.56 -9.52
CA ALA A 4 -24.11 20.45 -9.40
C ALA A 4 -23.98 21.10 -8.01
N GLU A 5 -25.09 21.42 -7.36
CA GLU A 5 -25.15 22.00 -6.02
C GLU A 5 -24.61 21.07 -4.91
N ASN A 6 -24.51 19.76 -5.20
CA ASN A 6 -23.97 18.74 -4.28
C ASN A 6 -22.52 18.33 -4.63
N ILE A 7 -21.86 19.08 -5.51
CA ILE A 7 -20.46 18.84 -5.87
C ILE A 7 -19.59 19.94 -5.26
N HIS A 8 -18.80 19.60 -4.27
CA HIS A 8 -17.98 20.53 -3.53
C HIS A 8 -16.50 20.24 -3.75
N THR A 9 -15.78 21.20 -4.30
CA THR A 9 -14.32 21.13 -4.47
C THR A 9 -13.70 22.40 -3.92
N PRO A 10 -12.49 22.31 -3.30
CA PRO A 10 -11.77 23.52 -2.93
C PRO A 10 -11.48 24.38 -4.17
N ASP A 11 -11.67 25.70 -4.05
CA ASP A 11 -11.36 26.63 -5.13
C ASP A 11 -9.86 26.95 -5.16
N GLY A 12 -9.17 26.40 -6.15
CA GLY A 12 -7.72 26.62 -6.34
C GLY A 12 -7.35 28.01 -6.90
N SER A 13 -8.35 28.83 -7.29
CA SER A 13 -8.13 30.18 -7.83
C SER A 13 -8.21 31.28 -6.76
N ILE A 14 -8.50 30.90 -5.51
CA ILE A 14 -8.67 31.85 -4.42
C ILE A 14 -7.37 32.63 -4.11
N ALA A 15 -7.49 33.87 -3.71
CA ALA A 15 -6.35 34.70 -3.32
C ALA A 15 -5.60 34.09 -2.13
N HIS A 16 -4.26 34.15 -2.15
CA HIS A 16 -3.42 33.46 -1.18
C HIS A 16 -3.71 33.85 0.28
N ASP A 17 -4.08 35.09 0.55
CA ASP A 17 -4.45 35.59 1.86
C ASP A 17 -5.80 35.05 2.38
N ALA A 18 -6.69 34.62 1.47
CA ALA A 18 -7.99 34.04 1.79
C ALA A 18 -7.97 32.50 1.93
N VAL A 19 -6.88 31.84 1.54
CA VAL A 19 -6.79 30.36 1.49
C VAL A 19 -7.09 29.71 2.85
N PHE A 20 -6.60 30.28 3.95
CA PHE A 20 -6.82 29.70 5.28
C PHE A 20 -8.31 29.66 5.65
N GLU A 21 -9.02 30.79 5.45
CA GLU A 21 -10.47 30.85 5.72
C GLU A 21 -11.26 29.94 4.77
N HIS A 22 -10.84 29.84 3.51
CA HIS A 22 -11.45 28.94 2.54
C HIS A 22 -11.32 27.46 2.97
N CYS A 23 -10.12 27.02 3.38
CA CYS A 23 -9.90 25.67 3.88
C CYS A 23 -10.73 25.39 5.14
N ARG A 24 -10.82 26.36 6.04
CA ARG A 24 -11.65 26.24 7.25
C ARG A 24 -13.14 26.15 6.93
N ALA A 25 -13.63 26.94 5.98
CA ALA A 25 -15.00 26.87 5.51
C ALA A 25 -15.31 25.52 4.85
N TYR A 26 -14.36 24.95 4.10
CA TYR A 26 -14.48 23.63 3.50
C TYR A 26 -14.60 22.52 4.55
N GLU A 27 -13.79 22.56 5.61
CA GLU A 27 -13.94 21.62 6.74
C GLU A 27 -15.28 21.75 7.47
N GLN A 28 -15.76 22.99 7.64
CA GLN A 28 -17.07 23.26 8.22
C GLN A 28 -18.21 22.73 7.34
N LEU A 29 -18.08 22.84 6.03
CA LEU A 29 -19.04 22.27 5.08
C LEU A 29 -19.10 20.75 5.22
N ILE A 30 -17.94 20.06 5.23
CA ILE A 30 -17.87 18.61 5.43
C ILE A 30 -18.58 18.21 6.74
N ALA A 31 -18.32 18.96 7.81
CA ALA A 31 -18.94 18.68 9.11
C ALA A 31 -20.48 18.93 9.10
N ALA A 32 -20.92 19.98 8.41
CA ALA A 32 -22.34 20.32 8.28
C ALA A 32 -23.13 19.29 7.48
N GLU A 33 -22.50 18.67 6.49
CA GLU A 33 -23.08 17.57 5.69
C GLU A 33 -23.02 16.21 6.41
N GLY A 34 -22.53 16.14 7.65
CA GLY A 34 -22.46 14.93 8.46
C GLY A 34 -21.14 14.16 8.34
N GLY A 35 -20.14 14.72 7.72
CA GLY A 35 -18.82 14.10 7.52
C GLY A 35 -18.67 13.40 6.17
N ILE A 36 -17.73 12.46 6.09
CA ILE A 36 -17.43 11.69 4.87
C ILE A 36 -17.85 10.24 5.08
N ASP A 37 -18.82 9.75 4.32
CA ASP A 37 -19.21 8.34 4.37
C ASP A 37 -18.17 7.43 3.74
N ILE A 38 -17.65 7.81 2.57
CA ILE A 38 -16.69 7.03 1.80
C ILE A 38 -15.58 7.93 1.28
N ALA A 39 -14.33 7.57 1.59
CA ALA A 39 -13.15 8.14 0.97
C ALA A 39 -12.58 7.14 -0.06
N LEU A 40 -12.49 7.57 -1.33
CA LEU A 40 -11.83 6.81 -2.39
C LEU A 40 -10.54 7.52 -2.77
N LEU A 41 -9.40 6.88 -2.53
CA LEU A 41 -8.08 7.48 -2.63
C LEU A 41 -7.15 6.67 -3.53
N GLY A 42 -6.41 7.36 -4.39
CA GLY A 42 -5.24 6.80 -5.04
C GLY A 42 -4.00 6.89 -4.13
N ILE A 43 -2.98 6.08 -4.42
CA ILE A 43 -1.70 6.08 -3.72
C ILE A 43 -0.63 6.60 -4.68
N GLY A 44 0.04 7.69 -4.30
CA GLY A 44 1.22 8.19 -5.03
C GLY A 44 2.46 7.35 -4.78
N ARG A 45 3.50 7.51 -5.61
CA ARG A 45 4.75 6.71 -5.54
C ARG A 45 5.50 6.89 -4.22
N MET A 46 5.37 8.05 -3.59
CA MET A 46 5.98 8.34 -2.28
C MET A 46 5.08 7.95 -1.10
N GLY A 47 3.94 7.31 -1.36
CA GLY A 47 2.98 6.96 -0.31
C GLY A 47 2.10 8.11 0.13
N ASN A 48 1.99 9.15 -0.69
CA ASN A 48 1.04 10.24 -0.49
C ASN A 48 -0.39 9.78 -0.77
N ILE A 49 -1.35 10.31 -0.01
CA ILE A 49 -2.80 10.18 -0.21
C ILE A 49 -3.40 11.56 -0.41
N ALA A 50 -4.29 11.73 -1.38
CA ALA A 50 -4.59 13.04 -1.93
C ALA A 50 -3.26 13.75 -2.23
N ALA A 51 -3.08 15.02 -1.84
CA ALA A 51 -1.78 15.68 -1.96
C ALA A 51 -1.06 15.81 -0.59
N ASN A 52 -1.27 14.85 0.33
CA ASN A 52 -0.52 14.79 1.58
C ASN A 52 0.82 14.09 1.35
N GLU A 53 1.85 14.90 1.15
CA GLU A 53 3.24 14.53 0.93
C GLU A 53 3.91 13.97 2.20
N PRO A 54 5.07 13.25 2.08
CA PRO A 54 5.89 12.87 3.22
C PRO A 54 6.13 14.01 4.20
N GLY A 55 5.97 13.75 5.50
CA GLY A 55 5.99 14.76 6.57
C GLY A 55 4.63 15.37 6.90
N SER A 56 3.55 14.97 6.21
CA SER A 56 2.19 15.40 6.56
C SER A 56 1.77 14.85 7.91
N SER A 57 1.32 15.73 8.82
CA SER A 57 0.85 15.34 10.15
C SER A 57 -0.45 14.54 10.09
N LEU A 58 -0.56 13.54 10.97
CA LEU A 58 -1.81 12.81 11.22
C LEU A 58 -2.98 13.76 11.60
N ALA A 59 -2.69 14.85 12.31
CA ALA A 59 -3.68 15.83 12.74
C ALA A 59 -4.01 16.89 11.67
N SER A 60 -3.44 16.79 10.46
CA SER A 60 -3.65 17.82 9.43
C SER A 60 -5.09 17.82 8.90
N GLN A 61 -5.63 19.02 8.75
CA GLN A 61 -6.91 19.32 8.09
C GLN A 61 -6.67 19.89 6.68
N SER A 62 -7.72 20.31 6.01
CA SER A 62 -7.64 20.95 4.69
C SER A 62 -6.73 22.17 4.73
N ARG A 63 -5.79 22.23 3.77
CA ARG A 63 -4.76 23.25 3.74
C ARG A 63 -4.13 23.41 2.36
N ILE A 64 -3.46 24.51 2.16
CA ILE A 64 -2.53 24.66 1.04
C ILE A 64 -1.25 23.88 1.33
N ILE A 65 -0.74 23.22 0.30
CA ILE A 65 0.56 22.52 0.32
C ILE A 65 1.41 22.94 -0.88
N LEU A 66 2.73 22.82 -0.73
CA LEU A 66 3.64 22.83 -1.86
C LEU A 66 3.68 21.43 -2.47
N ILE A 67 3.59 21.35 -3.79
CA ILE A 67 3.68 20.08 -4.51
C ILE A 67 5.16 19.82 -4.79
N ASP A 68 5.66 18.64 -4.38
CA ASP A 68 7.05 18.30 -4.64
C ASP A 68 7.35 18.10 -6.14
N GLN A 69 8.63 18.08 -6.48
CA GLN A 69 9.08 17.98 -7.86
C GLN A 69 8.62 16.67 -8.53
N THR A 70 8.66 15.55 -7.81
CA THR A 70 8.26 14.23 -8.34
C THR A 70 6.77 14.20 -8.67
N ALA A 71 5.93 14.71 -7.75
CA ALA A 71 4.49 14.80 -7.98
C ALA A 71 4.17 15.76 -9.15
N ARG A 72 4.88 16.89 -9.28
CA ARG A 72 4.74 17.80 -10.41
C ARG A 72 5.12 17.14 -11.75
N GLU A 73 6.18 16.34 -11.78
CA GLU A 73 6.59 15.58 -12.95
C GLU A 73 5.52 14.54 -13.34
N GLU A 74 4.94 13.83 -12.39
CA GLU A 74 3.82 12.91 -12.65
C GLU A 74 2.59 13.63 -13.24
N MET A 75 2.29 14.83 -12.75
CA MET A 75 1.16 15.65 -13.22
C MET A 75 1.41 16.32 -14.58
N SER A 76 2.66 16.47 -15.00
CA SER A 76 3.05 17.25 -16.20
C SER A 76 2.32 16.82 -17.46
N ASN A 77 2.08 15.52 -17.62
CA ASN A 77 1.33 14.99 -18.78
C ASN A 77 -0.12 15.51 -18.84
N SER A 78 -0.73 15.78 -17.70
CA SER A 78 -2.11 16.30 -17.62
C SER A 78 -2.17 17.81 -17.86
N PHE A 79 -1.09 18.53 -17.56
CA PHE A 79 -0.98 19.99 -17.70
C PHE A 79 -0.27 20.42 -18.99
N GLY A 80 0.32 19.46 -19.74
CA GLY A 80 1.07 19.70 -20.96
C GLY A 80 2.57 19.81 -20.72
N THR A 81 3.03 20.70 -19.83
CA THR A 81 4.45 20.85 -19.46
C THR A 81 4.60 21.00 -17.95
N LEU A 82 5.80 20.72 -17.43
CA LEU A 82 6.11 20.86 -16.00
C LEU A 82 5.90 22.29 -15.48
N ASP A 83 6.21 23.28 -16.29
CA ASP A 83 6.06 24.71 -15.92
C ASP A 83 4.60 25.14 -15.79
N GLN A 84 3.68 24.41 -16.42
CA GLN A 84 2.24 24.65 -16.32
C GLN A 84 1.61 23.97 -15.07
N VAL A 85 2.34 23.06 -14.43
CA VAL A 85 1.86 22.45 -13.18
C VAL A 85 1.95 23.46 -12.04
N PRO A 86 0.83 23.77 -11.34
CA PRO A 86 0.86 24.68 -10.20
C PRO A 86 1.88 24.23 -9.15
N PRO A 87 2.60 25.17 -8.50
CA PRO A 87 3.54 24.83 -7.43
C PRO A 87 2.85 24.48 -6.11
N CYS A 88 1.58 24.85 -5.97
CA CYS A 88 0.78 24.65 -4.77
C CYS A 88 -0.55 23.98 -5.11
N SER A 89 -1.14 23.31 -4.14
CA SER A 89 -2.49 22.75 -4.21
C SER A 89 -3.20 22.90 -2.87
N ILE A 90 -4.52 22.90 -2.88
CA ILE A 90 -5.32 22.71 -1.67
C ILE A 90 -5.67 21.24 -1.56
N THR A 91 -5.46 20.65 -0.39
CA THR A 91 -5.77 19.24 -0.14
C THR A 91 -6.53 19.07 1.17
N MET A 92 -7.44 18.10 1.22
CA MET A 92 -7.92 17.59 2.50
C MET A 92 -6.75 16.98 3.27
N GLY A 93 -6.66 17.28 4.56
CA GLY A 93 -5.60 16.75 5.40
C GLY A 93 -5.81 15.28 5.77
N VAL A 94 -4.77 14.67 6.35
CA VAL A 94 -4.81 13.26 6.76
C VAL A 94 -5.92 13.01 7.78
N HIS A 95 -6.09 13.90 8.77
CA HIS A 95 -7.15 13.79 9.77
C HIS A 95 -8.54 13.79 9.12
N THR A 96 -8.79 14.72 8.21
CA THR A 96 -10.07 14.84 7.49
C THR A 96 -10.36 13.57 6.69
N LEU A 97 -9.37 13.03 5.98
CA LEU A 97 -9.52 11.80 5.22
C LEU A 97 -9.80 10.59 6.12
N LEU A 98 -9.06 10.46 7.23
CA LEU A 98 -9.21 9.36 8.18
C LEU A 98 -10.50 9.43 9.01
N SER A 99 -11.20 10.58 9.01
CA SER A 99 -12.50 10.71 9.65
C SER A 99 -13.64 10.09 8.85
N ALA A 100 -13.38 9.62 7.62
CA ALA A 100 -14.37 8.93 6.81
C ALA A 100 -14.87 7.65 7.50
N HIS A 101 -16.13 7.30 7.29
CA HIS A 101 -16.69 6.05 7.82
C HIS A 101 -16.03 4.83 7.16
N LYS A 102 -15.70 4.94 5.87
CA LYS A 102 -15.11 3.87 5.07
C LYS A 102 -14.06 4.40 4.11
N MET A 103 -12.94 3.69 3.98
CA MET A 103 -11.88 4.08 3.07
C MET A 103 -11.56 2.99 2.05
N PHE A 104 -11.34 3.41 0.80
CA PHE A 104 -10.80 2.56 -0.25
C PHE A 104 -9.53 3.20 -0.80
N LEU A 105 -8.42 2.47 -0.69
CA LEU A 105 -7.15 2.87 -1.30
C LEU A 105 -6.92 2.04 -2.54
N THR A 106 -6.60 2.70 -3.65
CA THR A 106 -6.41 2.06 -4.95
C THR A 106 -4.99 2.23 -5.45
N ALA A 107 -4.40 1.15 -5.97
CA ALA A 107 -3.10 1.20 -6.63
C ALA A 107 -3.01 0.12 -7.72
N TRP A 108 -2.40 0.48 -8.85
CA TRP A 108 -2.24 -0.38 -10.01
C TRP A 108 -0.80 -0.33 -10.51
N GLY A 109 -0.33 -1.48 -11.03
CA GLY A 109 0.97 -1.59 -11.68
C GLY A 109 2.12 -1.90 -10.72
N GLU A 110 3.18 -2.49 -11.29
CA GLU A 110 4.34 -2.97 -10.55
C GLU A 110 5.14 -1.83 -9.88
N GLU A 111 5.12 -0.64 -10.48
CA GLU A 111 5.77 0.56 -9.93
C GLU A 111 5.18 1.00 -8.57
N LYS A 112 4.00 0.50 -8.19
CA LYS A 112 3.40 0.72 -6.87
C LYS A 112 3.75 -0.35 -5.84
N SER A 113 4.40 -1.46 -6.24
CA SER A 113 4.61 -2.61 -5.36
C SER A 113 5.41 -2.29 -4.10
N ASP A 114 6.46 -1.47 -4.20
CA ASP A 114 7.28 -1.07 -3.05
C ASP A 114 6.50 -0.21 -2.05
N VAL A 115 5.75 0.75 -2.55
CA VAL A 115 4.97 1.64 -1.69
C VAL A 115 3.77 0.91 -1.08
N VAL A 116 3.12 0.02 -1.82
CA VAL A 116 2.03 -0.83 -1.31
C VAL A 116 2.55 -1.72 -0.18
N GLN A 117 3.72 -2.35 -0.34
CA GLN A 117 4.32 -3.14 0.73
C GLN A 117 4.59 -2.31 1.99
N LYS A 118 5.17 -1.11 1.83
CA LYS A 118 5.43 -0.20 2.96
C LYS A 118 4.15 0.24 3.68
N ILE A 119 3.07 0.49 2.94
CA ILE A 119 1.79 0.94 3.50
C ILE A 119 1.06 -0.19 4.23
N VAL A 120 1.10 -1.41 3.69
CA VAL A 120 0.32 -2.55 4.22
C VAL A 120 1.07 -3.29 5.31
N GLU A 121 2.38 -3.49 5.15
CA GLU A 121 3.21 -4.34 6.01
C GLU A 121 4.27 -3.56 6.79
N GLY A 122 4.54 -2.31 6.41
CA GLY A 122 5.50 -1.45 7.10
C GLY A 122 4.94 -0.78 8.35
N GLY A 123 5.79 -0.06 9.07
CA GLY A 123 5.38 0.75 10.22
C GLY A 123 4.59 1.99 9.81
N ILE A 124 3.75 2.47 10.72
CA ILE A 124 3.02 3.72 10.57
C ILE A 124 3.99 4.88 10.73
N THR A 125 4.09 5.75 9.72
CA THR A 125 5.03 6.87 9.71
C THR A 125 4.53 8.01 8.83
N ASP A 126 4.88 9.24 9.19
CA ASP A 126 4.60 10.44 8.39
C ASP A 126 5.43 10.52 7.10
N THR A 127 6.53 9.77 7.02
CA THR A 127 7.32 9.65 5.78
C THR A 127 6.59 8.86 4.69
N VAL A 128 5.53 8.13 5.06
CA VAL A 128 4.62 7.42 4.15
C VAL A 128 3.19 7.70 4.62
N PRO A 129 2.59 8.85 4.27
CA PRO A 129 1.29 9.28 4.83
C PRO A 129 0.17 8.27 4.66
N ALA A 130 0.14 7.50 3.57
CA ALA A 130 -0.82 6.42 3.37
C ALA A 130 -0.73 5.32 4.44
N SER A 131 0.40 5.18 5.16
CA SER A 131 0.54 4.22 6.25
C SER A 131 -0.40 4.50 7.43
N PHE A 132 -0.82 5.77 7.62
CA PHE A 132 -1.79 6.14 8.64
C PHE A 132 -3.14 5.42 8.45
N VAL A 133 -3.46 4.97 7.23
CA VAL A 133 -4.69 4.20 6.96
C VAL A 133 -4.74 2.89 7.76
N GLN A 134 -3.60 2.35 8.19
CA GLN A 134 -3.57 1.19 9.09
C GLN A 134 -4.28 1.45 10.44
N THR A 135 -4.48 2.72 10.84
CA THR A 135 -5.23 3.09 12.05
C THR A 135 -6.74 3.18 11.83
N HIS A 136 -7.20 3.09 10.58
CA HIS A 136 -8.61 3.24 10.25
C HIS A 136 -9.38 1.94 10.43
N ASN A 137 -10.57 1.99 11.04
CA ASN A 137 -11.35 0.81 11.40
C ASN A 137 -11.95 0.05 10.21
N ASP A 138 -12.28 0.74 9.11
CA ASP A 138 -12.86 0.15 7.89
C ASP A 138 -12.14 0.69 6.64
N ALA A 139 -10.88 0.31 6.48
CA ALA A 139 -10.11 0.61 5.28
C ALA A 139 -9.88 -0.64 4.44
N LYS A 140 -9.98 -0.49 3.11
CA LYS A 140 -9.76 -1.57 2.15
C LYS A 140 -8.79 -1.13 1.07
N PHE A 141 -7.83 -2.01 0.77
CA PHE A 141 -6.95 -1.85 -0.38
C PHE A 141 -7.53 -2.60 -1.57
N VAL A 142 -7.75 -1.88 -2.68
CA VAL A 142 -8.16 -2.42 -3.97
C VAL A 142 -6.99 -2.26 -4.92
N ILE A 143 -6.25 -3.33 -5.10
CA ILE A 143 -4.98 -3.33 -5.83
C ILE A 143 -4.93 -4.51 -6.80
N ASP A 144 -4.21 -4.36 -7.92
CA ASP A 144 -3.95 -5.47 -8.83
C ASP A 144 -2.79 -6.36 -8.33
N LEU A 145 -2.61 -7.51 -8.97
CA LEU A 145 -1.53 -8.44 -8.61
C LEU A 145 -0.14 -7.84 -8.82
N ALA A 146 0.03 -6.93 -9.76
CA ALA A 146 1.31 -6.27 -10.03
C ALA A 146 1.67 -5.32 -8.87
N ALA A 147 0.73 -4.50 -8.41
CA ALA A 147 0.91 -3.65 -7.24
C ALA A 147 1.08 -4.47 -5.94
N ALA A 148 0.47 -5.66 -5.85
CA ALA A 148 0.57 -6.57 -4.70
C ALA A 148 1.83 -7.45 -4.72
N SER A 149 2.65 -7.43 -5.78
CA SER A 149 3.68 -8.44 -6.07
C SER A 149 4.74 -8.61 -4.98
N LYS A 150 4.94 -7.61 -4.12
CA LYS A 150 5.91 -7.64 -2.99
C LYS A 150 5.29 -7.94 -1.64
N LEU A 151 3.95 -8.05 -1.55
CA LEU A 151 3.30 -8.39 -0.28
C LEU A 151 3.66 -9.81 0.14
N THR A 152 3.89 -10.00 1.43
CA THR A 152 4.23 -11.31 2.02
C THR A 152 3.21 -12.38 1.66
N ARG A 153 1.91 -12.03 1.66
CA ARG A 153 0.85 -12.96 1.26
C ARG A 153 0.92 -13.44 -0.21
N ILE A 154 1.65 -12.71 -1.06
CA ILE A 154 1.86 -13.07 -2.47
C ILE A 154 3.18 -13.82 -2.65
N VAL A 155 4.26 -13.30 -2.02
CA VAL A 155 5.62 -13.85 -2.19
C VAL A 155 5.85 -15.08 -1.31
N HIS A 156 5.35 -15.03 -0.07
CA HIS A 156 5.53 -16.07 0.94
C HIS A 156 4.21 -16.38 1.66
N PRO A 157 3.16 -16.84 0.94
CA PRO A 157 1.81 -16.98 1.48
C PRO A 157 1.75 -17.88 2.72
N TRP A 158 2.62 -18.87 2.83
CA TRP A 158 2.73 -19.77 3.98
C TRP A 158 3.06 -19.09 5.32
N LEU A 159 3.56 -17.84 5.28
CA LEU A 159 3.88 -17.09 6.49
C LEU A 159 2.69 -16.37 7.11
N VAL A 160 1.62 -16.13 6.33
CA VAL A 160 0.52 -15.25 6.74
C VAL A 160 -0.87 -15.84 6.54
N THR A 161 -0.99 -16.91 5.76
CA THR A 161 -2.29 -17.57 5.48
C THR A 161 -2.11 -19.07 5.33
N ASN A 162 -3.23 -19.83 5.47
CA ASN A 162 -3.27 -21.19 4.97
C ASN A 162 -3.14 -21.15 3.44
N CYS A 163 -2.02 -21.60 2.91
CA CYS A 163 -1.79 -21.61 1.48
C CYS A 163 -2.05 -23.01 0.89
N GLU A 164 -2.43 -23.04 -0.38
CA GLU A 164 -2.51 -24.29 -1.13
C GLU A 164 -1.09 -24.75 -1.50
N TRP A 165 -0.74 -25.98 -1.09
CA TRP A 165 0.56 -26.57 -1.35
C TRP A 165 0.61 -27.21 -2.74
N THR A 166 0.73 -26.37 -3.78
CA THR A 166 1.06 -26.80 -5.14
C THR A 166 2.56 -27.05 -5.28
N ASP A 167 2.99 -27.79 -6.32
CA ASP A 167 4.43 -28.01 -6.59
C ASP A 167 5.20 -26.68 -6.70
N LYS A 168 4.58 -25.64 -7.25
CA LYS A 168 5.17 -24.29 -7.33
C LYS A 168 5.37 -23.67 -5.95
N THR A 169 4.35 -23.73 -5.08
CA THR A 169 4.37 -23.14 -3.74
C THR A 169 5.35 -23.89 -2.83
N ILE A 170 5.36 -25.24 -2.91
CA ILE A 170 6.30 -26.08 -2.17
C ILE A 170 7.74 -25.74 -2.55
N ARG A 171 8.03 -25.69 -3.86
CA ARG A 171 9.38 -25.32 -4.37
C ARG A 171 9.80 -23.94 -3.87
N ALA A 172 8.93 -22.94 -3.99
CA ALA A 172 9.20 -21.59 -3.53
C ALA A 172 9.50 -21.55 -2.02
N ALA A 173 8.72 -22.27 -1.19
CA ALA A 173 8.90 -22.31 0.25
C ALA A 173 10.22 -22.99 0.66
N VAL A 174 10.60 -24.08 0.01
CA VAL A 174 11.85 -24.79 0.30
C VAL A 174 13.06 -23.95 -0.13
N VAL A 175 13.01 -23.32 -1.30
CA VAL A 175 14.10 -22.43 -1.77
C VAL A 175 14.23 -21.23 -0.82
N TRP A 176 13.12 -20.60 -0.44
CA TRP A 176 13.11 -19.52 0.54
C TRP A 176 13.71 -19.96 1.88
N LEU A 177 13.37 -21.17 2.39
CA LEU A 177 13.93 -21.70 3.63
C LEU A 177 15.45 -21.88 3.52
N CYS A 178 15.93 -22.40 2.38
CA CYS A 178 17.39 -22.53 2.14
C CYS A 178 18.10 -21.19 2.25
N GLN A 179 17.55 -20.16 1.65
CA GLN A 179 18.11 -18.80 1.68
C GLN A 179 18.09 -18.21 3.09
N LEU A 180 16.98 -18.42 3.82
CA LEU A 180 16.81 -17.91 5.17
C LEU A 180 17.80 -18.53 6.15
N VAL A 181 17.90 -19.88 6.16
CA VAL A 181 18.79 -20.60 7.10
C VAL A 181 20.21 -20.80 6.56
N LYS A 182 20.47 -20.36 5.32
CA LYS A 182 21.78 -20.49 4.63
C LYS A 182 22.28 -21.92 4.56
N LYS A 183 21.38 -22.86 4.27
CA LYS A 183 21.68 -24.28 4.10
C LYS A 183 21.26 -24.77 2.71
N PRO A 184 22.04 -25.67 2.09
CA PRO A 184 21.59 -26.34 0.86
C PRO A 184 20.39 -27.24 1.14
N ILE A 185 19.54 -27.46 0.14
CA ILE A 185 18.27 -28.21 0.25
C ILE A 185 18.44 -29.54 1.00
N LEU A 186 19.43 -30.36 0.61
CA LEU A 186 19.64 -31.66 1.20
C LEU A 186 20.15 -31.65 2.66
N LYS A 187 20.45 -30.47 3.20
CA LYS A 187 20.89 -30.28 4.59
C LYS A 187 19.81 -29.65 5.48
N LEU A 188 18.63 -29.34 4.93
CA LEU A 188 17.49 -28.88 5.72
C LEU A 188 17.00 -30.02 6.62
N THR A 189 16.67 -29.69 7.87
CA THR A 189 16.19 -30.62 8.89
C THR A 189 14.74 -30.33 9.28
N ASN A 190 14.06 -31.28 9.93
CA ASN A 190 12.71 -31.04 10.47
C ASN A 190 12.65 -29.80 11.37
N LYS A 191 13.74 -29.51 12.11
CA LYS A 191 13.84 -28.33 12.95
C LYS A 191 13.77 -27.05 12.12
N ASP A 192 14.49 -26.98 11.00
CA ASP A 192 14.49 -25.80 10.12
C ASP A 192 13.07 -25.50 9.60
N TYR A 193 12.31 -26.52 9.19
CA TYR A 193 10.93 -26.36 8.74
C TYR A 193 10.02 -25.89 9.88
N ASN A 194 10.07 -26.54 11.05
CA ASN A 194 9.18 -26.22 12.17
C ASN A 194 9.41 -24.80 12.73
N GLU A 195 10.65 -24.38 12.84
CA GLU A 195 11.00 -23.05 13.38
C GLU A 195 10.67 -21.91 12.41
N ASN A 196 10.41 -22.22 11.14
CA ASN A 196 10.16 -21.22 10.11
C ASN A 196 8.76 -21.33 9.46
N GLY A 197 7.78 -21.88 10.19
CA GLY A 197 6.38 -21.87 9.78
C GLY A 197 6.02 -22.84 8.65
N LEU A 198 6.85 -23.86 8.41
CA LEU A 198 6.64 -24.86 7.35
C LEU A 198 6.31 -26.27 7.88
N SER A 199 5.75 -26.34 9.10
CA SER A 199 5.34 -27.62 9.71
C SER A 199 4.35 -28.40 8.87
N ASP A 200 3.48 -27.69 8.11
CA ASP A 200 2.50 -28.31 7.21
C ASP A 200 3.16 -29.11 6.09
N LEU A 201 4.34 -28.67 5.61
CA LEU A 201 5.10 -29.45 4.63
C LEU A 201 5.64 -30.73 5.24
N LEU A 202 6.04 -30.72 6.51
CA LEU A 202 6.46 -31.95 7.20
C LEU A 202 5.31 -32.92 7.35
N ALA A 203 4.11 -32.42 7.65
CA ALA A 203 2.91 -33.24 7.71
C ALA A 203 2.58 -33.85 6.33
N LEU A 204 2.74 -33.10 5.25
CA LEU A 204 2.47 -33.55 3.89
C LEU A 204 3.48 -34.60 3.41
N PHE A 205 4.76 -34.44 3.70
CA PHE A 205 5.84 -35.32 3.22
C PHE A 205 6.33 -36.35 4.25
N GLY A 206 5.89 -36.26 5.49
CA GLY A 206 6.30 -37.10 6.61
C GLY A 206 7.68 -36.74 7.18
N SER A 207 8.56 -36.08 6.44
CA SER A 207 9.85 -35.62 6.90
C SER A 207 10.48 -34.57 6.00
N ALA A 208 11.43 -33.78 6.53
CA ALA A 208 12.26 -32.89 5.74
C ALA A 208 13.05 -33.64 4.66
N TYR A 209 13.56 -34.83 4.97
CA TYR A 209 14.29 -35.64 4.00
C TYR A 209 13.48 -35.92 2.73
N ASN A 210 12.25 -36.38 2.86
CA ASN A 210 11.38 -36.68 1.73
C ASN A 210 11.05 -35.42 0.91
N CYS A 211 10.74 -34.32 1.58
CA CYS A 211 10.49 -33.04 0.93
C CYS A 211 11.73 -32.53 0.18
N ASN A 212 12.90 -32.58 0.82
CA ASN A 212 14.17 -32.14 0.24
C ASN A 212 14.53 -32.92 -1.02
N ILE A 213 14.40 -34.26 -0.99
CA ILE A 213 14.72 -35.13 -2.14
C ILE A 213 13.78 -34.84 -3.31
N LYS A 214 12.45 -34.69 -3.03
CA LYS A 214 11.49 -34.33 -4.09
C LYS A 214 11.91 -33.03 -4.77
N ILE A 215 12.11 -31.97 -4.01
CA ILE A 215 12.42 -30.65 -4.57
C ILE A 215 13.79 -30.62 -5.26
N PHE A 216 14.77 -31.30 -4.70
CA PHE A 216 16.09 -31.43 -5.34
C PHE A 216 15.98 -32.09 -6.72
N ASN A 217 15.24 -33.20 -6.84
CA ASN A 217 15.03 -33.89 -8.12
C ASN A 217 14.23 -33.01 -9.10
N ASP A 218 13.16 -32.35 -8.64
CA ASP A 218 12.35 -31.46 -9.48
C ASP A 218 13.18 -30.31 -10.08
N LEU A 219 14.14 -29.77 -9.32
CA LEU A 219 15.04 -28.71 -9.79
C LEU A 219 16.07 -29.21 -10.80
N GLN A 220 16.57 -30.47 -10.65
CA GLN A 220 17.51 -31.06 -11.61
C GLN A 220 16.87 -31.34 -12.98
N HIS A 221 15.57 -31.62 -13.03
CA HIS A 221 14.85 -31.84 -14.27
C HIS A 221 14.37 -30.56 -14.98
N THR A 222 14.58 -29.40 -14.38
CA THR A 222 14.15 -28.09 -14.91
C THR A 222 15.30 -27.32 -15.60
N ILE A 223 16.53 -27.84 -15.52
CA ILE A 223 17.74 -27.38 -16.22
C ILE A 223 17.94 -28.23 -17.48
#